data_64d21e977df7a0ee2b67283e815566b2
#
_entry.id   64d21e977df7a0ee2b67283e815566b2
#
_cell.length_a   1.000
_cell.length_b   1.000
_cell.length_c   1.000
_cell.angle_alpha   90.00
_cell.angle_beta   90.00
_cell.angle_gamma   90.00
#
_symmetry.space_group_name_H-M   'P 1'
#
loop_
_entity.id
_entity.type
_entity.pdbx_description
1 polymer ?
#
loop_
_entity_poly.entity_id
_entity_poly.type
_entity_poly.pdbx_seq_one_letter_code
_entity_poly.pdbx_strand_id
1 'polypeptide(L)'
;MKFPLFTLCGAAACLLASCSSIQTLTFDQLYPASLTYPEQVTRVAVVNNVPPVPSSGEKKLTLGVLEGDGKIAAETLAASLADSRYFNQVLICDSALRVPGEPLYGDHRLTLAQVDTLSALLGADMLFSVERVRLQTSRQEVFYPGFPMPLTMVEIKATPLVRIYIPSRETPVATLAKTDSLYWELSPSLTDAQVIKEGTAGAFSVLQNDLVPHWEPATRMYYDGGSVEMRDAAVCLRENDWQGARDLWTKLYDARKKGSQKMKAAFNIALSWEMEGDLKQAKEWIDKAQACAPSDAGTRDMLQYYARILEEKTKNQPKLDLQMRRFENKIP
;
A
#
# COMPACT_ATOMS: atom_id res chain seq x y z
N MET A 1 14.87 70.05 4.25
CA MET A 1 14.98 68.58 4.44
C MET A 1 14.19 67.91 3.33
N LYS A 2 14.89 67.35 2.31
CA LYS A 2 14.27 66.60 1.21
C LYS A 2 14.31 65.11 1.59
N PHE A 3 13.14 64.51 1.82
CA PHE A 3 12.99 63.08 2.01
C PHE A 3 13.10 62.42 0.61
N PRO A 4 13.87 61.34 0.48
CA PRO A 4 14.03 60.68 -0.81
C PRO A 4 12.81 59.81 -1.13
N LEU A 5 12.28 60.01 -2.31
CA LEU A 5 11.12 59.32 -2.89
C LEU A 5 11.36 57.81 -3.19
N PHE A 6 12.54 57.31 -2.85
CA PHE A 6 12.96 55.92 -3.14
C PHE A 6 12.48 54.87 -2.12
N THR A 7 11.98 55.29 -0.96
CA THR A 7 11.53 54.33 0.09
C THR A 7 10.10 53.87 -0.08
N LEU A 8 9.30 54.50 -0.94
CA LEU A 8 7.88 54.12 -1.14
C LEU A 8 7.68 53.04 -2.21
N CYS A 9 8.64 52.86 -3.14
CA CYS A 9 8.57 51.81 -4.16
C CYS A 9 8.96 50.41 -3.65
N GLY A 10 9.77 50.33 -2.60
CA GLY A 10 10.19 49.05 -2.03
C GLY A 10 9.11 48.32 -1.22
N ALA A 11 8.20 49.04 -0.61
CA ALA A 11 7.11 48.47 0.18
C ALA A 11 5.94 47.96 -0.69
N ALA A 12 5.74 48.51 -1.88
CA ALA A 12 4.68 48.07 -2.81
C ALA A 12 5.05 46.79 -3.58
N ALA A 13 6.33 46.49 -3.74
CA ALA A 13 6.78 45.29 -4.45
C ALA A 13 6.64 43.98 -3.60
N CYS A 14 6.59 44.11 -2.27
CA CYS A 14 6.41 42.96 -1.38
C CYS A 14 4.96 42.47 -1.25
N LEU A 15 3.96 43.22 -1.74
CA LEU A 15 2.55 42.88 -1.67
C LEU A 15 2.03 42.05 -2.85
N LEU A 16 2.88 41.75 -3.84
CA LEU A 16 2.53 40.94 -5.03
C LEU A 16 3.09 39.52 -5.01
N ALA A 17 3.76 39.09 -3.94
CA ALA A 17 4.00 37.68 -3.72
C ALA A 17 2.67 37.02 -3.32
N SER A 18 1.78 36.81 -4.29
CA SER A 18 0.67 35.87 -4.17
C SER A 18 1.28 34.49 -3.99
N CYS A 19 1.59 34.13 -2.75
CA CYS A 19 1.93 32.78 -2.39
C CYS A 19 0.75 31.90 -2.83
N SER A 20 0.92 31.20 -3.94
CA SER A 20 -0.01 30.13 -4.28
C SER A 20 0.19 29.06 -3.23
N SER A 21 -0.63 29.03 -2.18
CA SER A 21 -0.57 27.96 -1.22
C SER A 21 -1.06 26.69 -1.89
N ILE A 22 -0.21 25.67 -1.85
CA ILE A 22 -0.56 24.30 -2.17
C ILE A 22 -0.73 23.61 -0.84
N GLN A 23 -1.87 22.98 -0.68
CA GLN A 23 -2.20 22.17 0.49
C GLN A 23 -2.23 20.69 0.11
N THR A 24 -2.18 19.83 1.11
CA THR A 24 -2.30 18.40 0.94
C THR A 24 -3.55 17.87 1.63
N LEU A 25 -4.20 16.92 0.97
CA LEU A 25 -5.29 16.13 1.50
C LEU A 25 -4.84 14.67 1.58
N THR A 26 -4.95 14.06 2.74
CA THR A 26 -4.69 12.62 2.92
C THR A 26 -5.99 11.90 3.20
N PHE A 27 -6.21 10.79 2.51
CA PHE A 27 -7.40 9.93 2.66
C PHE A 27 -7.01 8.47 2.40
N ASP A 28 -7.80 7.54 2.91
CA ASP A 28 -7.60 6.13 2.63
C ASP A 28 -8.14 5.78 1.24
N GLN A 29 -7.32 5.11 0.44
CA GLN A 29 -7.66 4.63 -0.89
C GLN A 29 -7.56 3.10 -0.93
N LEU A 30 -8.58 2.47 -1.52
CA LEU A 30 -8.59 1.02 -1.71
C LEU A 30 -7.81 0.66 -2.97
N TYR A 31 -6.84 -0.24 -2.84
CA TYR A 31 -6.03 -0.78 -3.92
C TYR A 31 -6.37 -2.24 -4.19
N PRO A 32 -6.33 -2.68 -5.47
CA PRO A 32 -6.56 -4.08 -5.80
C PRO A 32 -5.36 -4.93 -5.40
N ALA A 33 -5.63 -6.15 -4.95
CA ALA A 33 -4.61 -7.17 -4.76
C ALA A 33 -3.98 -7.59 -6.09
N SER A 34 -2.77 -8.16 -6.06
CA SER A 34 -2.15 -8.75 -7.25
C SER A 34 -2.92 -9.98 -7.73
N LEU A 35 -3.46 -10.77 -6.83
CA LEU A 35 -4.26 -11.95 -7.10
C LEU A 35 -5.77 -11.63 -7.12
N THR A 36 -6.51 -12.36 -7.94
CA THR A 36 -7.97 -12.34 -7.97
C THR A 36 -8.48 -13.76 -7.82
N TYR A 37 -9.40 -13.97 -6.90
CA TYR A 37 -9.98 -15.28 -6.60
C TYR A 37 -11.39 -15.40 -7.16
N PRO A 38 -11.81 -16.60 -7.60
CA PRO A 38 -13.20 -16.84 -7.97
C PRO A 38 -14.16 -16.48 -6.82
N GLU A 39 -15.32 -15.95 -7.12
CA GLU A 39 -16.31 -15.53 -6.10
C GLU A 39 -16.77 -16.70 -5.22
N GLN A 40 -16.76 -17.93 -5.76
CA GLN A 40 -17.12 -19.15 -5.04
C GLN A 40 -16.14 -19.52 -3.93
N VAL A 41 -14.89 -19.03 -4.00
CA VAL A 41 -13.89 -19.26 -2.95
C VAL A 41 -14.22 -18.38 -1.76
N THR A 42 -14.92 -18.94 -0.78
CA THR A 42 -15.40 -18.23 0.41
C THR A 42 -14.74 -18.70 1.70
N ARG A 43 -14.31 -19.98 1.74
CA ARG A 43 -13.66 -20.62 2.89
C ARG A 43 -12.24 -20.99 2.48
N VAL A 44 -11.26 -20.43 3.17
CA VAL A 44 -9.85 -20.70 2.89
C VAL A 44 -9.18 -21.28 4.11
N ALA A 45 -8.12 -22.07 3.89
CA ALA A 45 -7.31 -22.58 4.98
C ALA A 45 -5.84 -22.24 4.75
N VAL A 46 -5.16 -21.89 5.84
CA VAL A 46 -3.70 -21.76 5.87
C VAL A 46 -3.12 -23.04 6.47
N VAL A 47 -2.16 -23.62 5.79
CA VAL A 47 -1.50 -24.87 6.22
C VAL A 47 0.02 -24.68 6.35
N ASN A 48 0.60 -25.26 7.39
CA ASN A 48 2.03 -25.19 7.65
C ASN A 48 2.75 -26.37 6.97
N ASN A 49 3.37 -26.11 5.81
CA ASN A 49 4.21 -27.07 5.08
C ASN A 49 5.72 -26.86 5.33
N VAL A 50 6.08 -26.17 6.41
CA VAL A 50 7.45 -25.98 6.85
C VAL A 50 7.82 -27.15 7.79
N PRO A 51 8.96 -27.82 7.58
CA PRO A 51 9.39 -28.84 8.53
C PRO A 51 9.75 -28.19 9.87
N PRO A 52 9.51 -28.87 11.01
CA PRO A 52 9.91 -28.36 12.30
C PRO A 52 11.41 -28.12 12.37
N VAL A 53 11.80 -26.89 12.70
CA VAL A 53 13.20 -26.53 12.91
C VAL A 53 13.51 -26.66 14.41
N PRO A 54 14.64 -27.26 14.80
CA PRO A 54 15.04 -27.32 16.20
C PRO A 54 15.13 -25.90 16.77
N SER A 55 14.59 -25.69 17.97
CA SER A 55 14.67 -24.38 18.60
C SER A 55 16.15 -24.01 18.84
N SER A 56 16.55 -22.81 18.43
CA SER A 56 17.92 -22.32 18.57
C SER A 56 18.30 -21.99 20.03
N GLY A 57 17.35 -22.10 20.96
CA GLY A 57 17.54 -21.73 22.36
C GLY A 57 17.87 -20.25 22.53
N GLU A 58 18.53 -19.90 23.64
CA GLU A 58 18.98 -18.52 23.94
C GLU A 58 20.31 -18.16 23.26
N LYS A 59 20.59 -18.69 22.08
CA LYS A 59 21.80 -18.35 21.35
C LYS A 59 21.79 -16.85 20.99
N LYS A 60 22.95 -16.22 21.19
CA LYS A 60 23.19 -14.86 20.68
C LYS A 60 22.99 -14.83 19.19
N LEU A 61 22.63 -13.64 18.68
CA LEU A 61 22.39 -13.44 17.27
C LEU A 61 23.51 -14.01 16.38
N THR A 62 23.12 -14.89 15.47
CA THR A 62 23.97 -15.43 14.42
C THR A 62 23.72 -14.64 13.13
N LEU A 63 24.78 -14.08 12.54
CA LEU A 63 24.69 -13.48 11.22
C LEU A 63 24.70 -14.56 10.15
N GLY A 64 23.82 -14.44 9.16
CA GLY A 64 23.69 -15.39 8.05
C GLY A 64 22.24 -15.78 7.76
N VAL A 65 22.02 -17.04 7.43
CA VAL A 65 20.69 -17.55 7.06
C VAL A 65 20.09 -18.29 8.25
N LEU A 66 18.91 -17.85 8.67
CA LEU A 66 18.03 -18.53 9.62
C LEU A 66 16.76 -18.96 8.90
N GLU A 67 16.12 -20.01 9.38
CA GLU A 67 14.81 -20.46 8.91
C GLU A 67 13.74 -20.01 9.90
N GLY A 68 12.65 -19.44 9.39
CA GLY A 68 11.53 -18.99 10.19
C GLY A 68 10.71 -20.13 10.77
N ASP A 69 9.91 -19.84 11.77
CA ASP A 69 9.00 -20.78 12.42
C ASP A 69 7.72 -20.97 11.60
N GLY A 70 7.47 -22.19 11.14
CA GLY A 70 6.32 -22.50 10.29
C GLY A 70 4.96 -22.33 11.00
N LYS A 71 4.90 -22.53 12.31
CA LYS A 71 3.69 -22.32 13.10
C LYS A 71 3.38 -20.83 13.17
N ILE A 72 4.35 -20.01 13.57
CA ILE A 72 4.20 -18.53 13.61
C ILE A 72 3.85 -18.00 12.22
N ALA A 73 4.45 -18.54 11.18
CA ALA A 73 4.19 -18.17 9.80
C ALA A 73 2.73 -18.44 9.39
N ALA A 74 2.22 -19.64 9.68
CA ALA A 74 0.83 -20.00 9.38
C ALA A 74 -0.17 -19.17 10.19
N GLU A 75 0.09 -18.97 11.48
CA GLU A 75 -0.72 -18.13 12.36
C GLU A 75 -0.78 -16.69 11.86
N THR A 76 0.36 -16.12 11.51
CA THR A 76 0.44 -14.72 11.02
C THR A 76 -0.30 -14.56 9.70
N LEU A 77 -0.10 -15.46 8.74
CA LEU A 77 -0.80 -15.42 7.46
C LEU A 77 -2.32 -15.58 7.64
N ALA A 78 -2.74 -16.54 8.48
CA ALA A 78 -4.16 -16.75 8.75
C ALA A 78 -4.80 -15.53 9.42
N ALA A 79 -4.13 -14.92 10.40
CA ALA A 79 -4.60 -13.69 11.05
C ALA A 79 -4.74 -12.55 10.03
N SER A 80 -3.74 -12.33 9.19
CA SER A 80 -3.77 -11.29 8.15
C SER A 80 -4.93 -11.48 7.16
N LEU A 81 -5.16 -12.71 6.71
CA LEU A 81 -6.30 -13.03 5.82
C LEU A 81 -7.66 -12.84 6.53
N ALA A 82 -7.77 -13.22 7.80
CA ALA A 82 -8.98 -13.06 8.59
C ALA A 82 -9.30 -11.57 8.86
N ASP A 83 -8.30 -10.79 9.22
CA ASP A 83 -8.43 -9.34 9.50
C ASP A 83 -8.87 -8.55 8.27
N SER A 84 -8.47 -9.00 7.08
CA SER A 84 -8.91 -8.40 5.81
C SER A 84 -10.41 -8.53 5.57
N ARG A 85 -11.08 -9.50 6.20
CA ARG A 85 -12.49 -9.86 5.99
C ARG A 85 -12.84 -10.17 4.53
N TYR A 86 -11.84 -10.43 3.71
CA TYR A 86 -12.03 -10.72 2.30
C TYR A 86 -12.69 -12.08 2.06
N PHE A 87 -12.37 -13.07 2.89
CA PHE A 87 -12.99 -14.39 2.90
C PHE A 87 -14.05 -14.48 4.00
N ASN A 88 -15.02 -15.39 3.83
CA ASN A 88 -16.07 -15.59 4.85
C ASN A 88 -15.51 -16.32 6.08
N GLN A 89 -14.56 -17.24 5.83
CA GLN A 89 -13.91 -18.02 6.87
C GLN A 89 -12.46 -18.30 6.51
N VAL A 90 -11.58 -18.09 7.47
CA VAL A 90 -10.18 -18.46 7.41
C VAL A 90 -9.92 -19.52 8.47
N LEU A 91 -9.50 -20.69 8.04
CA LEU A 91 -9.14 -21.83 8.87
C LEU A 91 -7.63 -21.94 8.96
N ILE A 92 -7.12 -22.62 9.97
CA ILE A 92 -5.69 -22.81 10.14
C ILE A 92 -5.37 -24.28 10.51
N CYS A 93 -4.33 -24.81 9.90
CA CYS A 93 -3.62 -26.01 10.32
C CYS A 93 -2.18 -25.61 10.60
N ASP A 94 -1.90 -25.22 11.84
CA ASP A 94 -0.58 -24.72 12.28
C ASP A 94 0.43 -25.82 12.54
N SER A 95 -0.03 -27.05 12.71
CA SER A 95 0.82 -28.22 12.86
C SER A 95 1.58 -28.51 11.57
N ALA A 96 2.88 -28.77 11.68
CA ALA A 96 3.70 -29.08 10.51
C ALA A 96 3.21 -30.32 9.77
N LEU A 97 2.98 -30.21 8.47
CA LEU A 97 2.65 -31.33 7.59
C LEU A 97 3.86 -32.22 7.29
N ARG A 98 5.05 -31.64 7.44
CA ARG A 98 6.33 -32.33 7.19
C ARG A 98 6.94 -32.81 8.50
N VAL A 99 7.76 -33.86 8.41
CA VAL A 99 8.41 -34.44 9.60
C VAL A 99 9.75 -33.75 9.92
N PRO A 100 10.18 -33.79 11.20
CA PRO A 100 11.49 -33.26 11.59
C PRO A 100 12.62 -33.93 10.84
N GLY A 101 13.59 -33.11 10.38
CA GLY A 101 14.77 -33.61 9.67
C GLY A 101 14.60 -33.70 8.14
N GLU A 102 13.43 -33.43 7.60
CA GLU A 102 13.28 -33.26 6.16
C GLU A 102 14.08 -32.08 5.63
N PRO A 103 14.60 -32.15 4.39
CA PRO A 103 15.39 -31.07 3.81
C PRO A 103 14.57 -29.75 3.74
N LEU A 104 15.15 -28.67 4.21
CA LEU A 104 14.56 -27.34 4.10
C LEU A 104 14.53 -26.80 2.66
N TYR A 105 15.45 -27.33 1.84
CA TYR A 105 15.64 -26.94 0.45
C TYR A 105 15.06 -27.95 -0.50
N GLY A 106 14.56 -27.51 -1.62
CA GLY A 106 13.95 -28.34 -2.64
C GLY A 106 12.52 -27.92 -2.96
N ASP A 107 11.89 -28.64 -3.88
CA ASP A 107 10.49 -28.43 -4.22
C ASP A 107 9.63 -29.40 -3.41
N HIS A 108 9.01 -28.87 -2.36
CA HIS A 108 8.15 -29.61 -1.44
C HIS A 108 6.68 -29.23 -1.61
N ARG A 109 6.24 -29.07 -2.86
CA ARG A 109 4.83 -28.82 -3.19
C ARG A 109 3.92 -29.89 -2.61
N LEU A 110 2.75 -29.48 -2.16
CA LEU A 110 1.70 -30.44 -1.83
C LEU A 110 1.30 -31.21 -3.08
N THR A 111 1.17 -32.52 -2.95
CA THR A 111 0.63 -33.39 -4.00
C THR A 111 -0.89 -33.17 -4.13
N LEU A 112 -1.46 -33.51 -5.28
CA LEU A 112 -2.91 -33.44 -5.49
C LEU A 112 -3.69 -34.16 -4.38
N ALA A 113 -3.27 -35.37 -4.02
CA ALA A 113 -3.92 -36.15 -2.96
C ALA A 113 -3.87 -35.43 -1.59
N GLN A 114 -2.74 -34.77 -1.26
CA GLN A 114 -2.63 -33.98 -0.03
C GLN A 114 -3.55 -32.74 -0.09
N VAL A 115 -3.58 -32.02 -1.22
CA VAL A 115 -4.46 -30.87 -1.40
C VAL A 115 -5.93 -31.28 -1.22
N ASP A 116 -6.38 -32.34 -1.90
CA ASP A 116 -7.77 -32.81 -1.84
C ASP A 116 -8.13 -33.29 -0.42
N THR A 117 -7.24 -34.05 0.23
CA THR A 117 -7.45 -34.52 1.60
C THR A 117 -7.55 -33.36 2.60
N LEU A 118 -6.61 -32.42 2.56
CA LEU A 118 -6.60 -31.27 3.46
C LEU A 118 -7.83 -30.36 3.22
N SER A 119 -8.17 -30.13 1.96
CA SER A 119 -9.35 -29.32 1.62
C SER A 119 -10.63 -29.96 2.11
N ALA A 120 -10.79 -31.27 1.94
CA ALA A 120 -11.96 -32.00 2.44
C ALA A 120 -12.02 -32.01 3.97
N LEU A 121 -10.90 -32.25 4.65
CA LEU A 121 -10.81 -32.31 6.11
C LEU A 121 -11.14 -30.94 6.74
N LEU A 122 -10.60 -29.87 6.17
CA LEU A 122 -10.82 -28.50 6.65
C LEU A 122 -12.11 -27.88 6.11
N GLY A 123 -12.74 -28.49 5.09
CA GLY A 123 -13.87 -27.94 4.38
C GLY A 123 -13.54 -26.60 3.70
N ALA A 124 -12.33 -26.49 3.13
CA ALA A 124 -11.84 -25.29 2.52
C ALA A 124 -11.90 -25.35 0.98
N ASP A 125 -12.29 -24.25 0.36
CA ASP A 125 -12.35 -24.10 -1.09
C ASP A 125 -10.95 -23.88 -1.70
N MET A 126 -10.00 -23.40 -0.88
CA MET A 126 -8.64 -23.04 -1.28
C MET A 126 -7.67 -23.18 -0.10
N LEU A 127 -6.45 -23.61 -0.37
CA LEU A 127 -5.38 -23.72 0.60
C LEU A 127 -4.27 -22.70 0.31
N PHE A 128 -3.83 -22.02 1.36
CA PHE A 128 -2.61 -21.20 1.38
C PHE A 128 -1.54 -21.98 2.15
N SER A 129 -0.60 -22.57 1.43
CA SER A 129 0.46 -23.38 2.01
C SER A 129 1.71 -22.55 2.25
N VAL A 130 2.08 -22.40 3.51
CA VAL A 130 3.37 -21.81 3.89
C VAL A 130 4.43 -22.86 3.69
N GLU A 131 5.31 -22.68 2.72
CA GLU A 131 6.34 -23.64 2.33
C GLU A 131 7.67 -23.39 3.02
N ARG A 132 7.99 -22.11 3.27
CA ARG A 132 9.25 -21.67 3.85
C ARG A 132 9.19 -20.22 4.28
N VAL A 133 9.97 -19.85 5.29
CA VAL A 133 10.34 -18.47 5.59
C VAL A 133 11.85 -18.38 5.76
N ARG A 134 12.53 -17.75 4.81
CA ARG A 134 13.97 -17.52 4.87
C ARG A 134 14.24 -16.16 5.50
N LEU A 135 15.10 -16.14 6.53
CA LEU A 135 15.55 -14.93 7.22
C LEU A 135 17.05 -14.79 7.02
N GLN A 136 17.48 -13.76 6.33
CA GLN A 136 18.90 -13.48 6.13
C GLN A 136 19.31 -12.27 6.96
N THR A 137 20.14 -12.48 7.98
CA THR A 137 20.62 -11.46 8.89
C THR A 137 21.95 -10.89 8.43
N SER A 138 22.07 -9.57 8.45
CA SER A 138 23.31 -8.84 8.17
C SER A 138 23.45 -7.62 9.07
N ARG A 139 24.69 -7.17 9.28
CA ARG A 139 24.95 -5.91 9.99
C ARG A 139 24.98 -4.78 9.00
N GLN A 140 24.28 -3.68 9.33
CA GLN A 140 24.22 -2.47 8.53
C GLN A 140 24.56 -1.25 9.38
N GLU A 141 25.26 -0.29 8.80
CA GLU A 141 25.44 1.04 9.38
C GLU A 141 24.47 2.01 8.73
N VAL A 142 23.58 2.58 9.53
CA VAL A 142 22.53 3.48 9.04
C VAL A 142 22.79 4.88 9.56
N PHE A 143 22.84 5.85 8.62
CA PHE A 143 22.96 7.26 8.94
C PHE A 143 21.60 7.90 9.06
N TYR A 144 21.29 8.45 10.23
CA TYR A 144 20.08 9.24 10.44
C TYR A 144 20.40 10.73 10.44
N PRO A 145 19.61 11.56 9.75
CA PRO A 145 19.75 13.01 9.83
C PRO A 145 19.69 13.50 11.28
N GLY A 146 20.70 14.25 11.71
CA GLY A 146 20.80 14.77 13.09
C GLY A 146 21.59 13.91 14.07
N PHE A 147 22.04 12.71 13.68
CA PHE A 147 22.95 11.90 14.47
C PHE A 147 24.39 12.03 13.92
N PRO A 148 25.38 12.33 14.78
CA PRO A 148 26.77 12.57 14.33
C PRO A 148 27.50 11.28 13.92
N MET A 149 26.99 10.12 14.31
CA MET A 149 27.59 8.82 14.03
C MET A 149 26.52 7.84 13.46
N PRO A 150 26.92 6.88 12.61
CA PRO A 150 26.01 5.84 12.14
C PRO A 150 25.56 4.96 13.31
N LEU A 151 24.31 4.51 13.26
CA LEU A 151 23.79 3.48 14.15
C LEU A 151 24.04 2.11 13.53
N THR A 152 24.57 1.20 14.32
CA THR A 152 24.71 -0.19 13.91
C THR A 152 23.38 -0.91 14.07
N MET A 153 22.80 -1.33 12.94
CA MET A 153 21.54 -2.04 12.86
C MET A 153 21.75 -3.48 12.40
N VAL A 154 20.84 -4.35 12.74
CA VAL A 154 20.70 -5.67 12.12
C VAL A 154 19.60 -5.56 11.06
N GLU A 155 19.96 -5.77 9.81
CA GLU A 155 19.01 -5.95 8.72
C GLU A 155 18.64 -7.42 8.65
N ILE A 156 17.34 -7.71 8.57
CA ILE A 156 16.80 -9.06 8.37
C ILE A 156 15.99 -9.03 7.07
N LYS A 157 16.55 -9.65 6.02
CA LYS A 157 15.82 -9.87 4.78
C LYS A 157 14.94 -11.08 4.94
N ALA A 158 13.64 -10.87 5.07
CA ALA A 158 12.63 -11.90 5.24
C ALA A 158 12.01 -12.25 3.89
N THR A 159 12.01 -13.52 3.54
CA THR A 159 11.45 -14.03 2.27
C THR A 159 10.53 -15.20 2.57
N PRO A 160 9.22 -14.97 2.73
CA PRO A 160 8.23 -16.04 2.81
C PRO A 160 8.02 -16.66 1.42
N LEU A 161 7.76 -17.97 1.39
CA LEU A 161 7.30 -18.71 0.23
C LEU A 161 5.92 -19.30 0.53
N VAL A 162 4.91 -18.81 -0.20
CA VAL A 162 3.52 -19.27 -0.07
C VAL A 162 3.05 -19.80 -1.42
N ARG A 163 2.42 -20.98 -1.42
CA ARG A 163 1.73 -21.53 -2.58
C ARG A 163 0.24 -21.62 -2.32
N ILE A 164 -0.53 -21.34 -3.35
CA ILE A 164 -1.99 -21.35 -3.27
C ILE A 164 -2.52 -22.46 -4.14
N TYR A 165 -3.36 -23.32 -3.55
CA TYR A 165 -3.92 -24.50 -4.20
C TYR A 165 -5.45 -24.46 -4.19
N ILE A 166 -6.03 -25.03 -5.24
CA ILE A 166 -7.46 -25.32 -5.34
C ILE A 166 -7.61 -26.84 -5.44
N PRO A 167 -8.56 -27.48 -4.75
CA PRO A 167 -8.85 -28.89 -4.89
C PRO A 167 -9.02 -29.32 -6.34
N SER A 168 -8.70 -30.56 -6.64
CA SER A 168 -8.76 -31.17 -7.99
C SER A 168 -7.85 -30.53 -9.04
N ARG A 169 -6.85 -29.72 -8.60
CA ARG A 169 -5.85 -29.14 -9.48
C ARG A 169 -4.43 -29.57 -9.06
N GLU A 170 -3.70 -30.15 -9.99
CA GLU A 170 -2.36 -30.71 -9.74
C GLU A 170 -1.31 -29.64 -9.40
N THR A 171 -1.43 -28.46 -9.98
CA THR A 171 -0.44 -27.39 -9.79
C THR A 171 -1.02 -26.23 -8.98
N PRO A 172 -0.20 -25.54 -8.17
CA PRO A 172 -0.65 -24.35 -7.48
C PRO A 172 -1.16 -23.28 -8.47
N VAL A 173 -2.19 -22.56 -8.08
CA VAL A 173 -2.73 -21.45 -8.88
C VAL A 173 -1.84 -20.21 -8.81
N ALA A 174 -1.09 -20.07 -7.71
CA ALA A 174 -0.11 -19.01 -7.53
C ALA A 174 1.02 -19.48 -6.61
N THR A 175 2.20 -18.91 -6.82
CA THR A 175 3.35 -19.04 -5.93
C THR A 175 3.86 -17.64 -5.67
N LEU A 176 3.92 -17.26 -4.40
CA LEU A 176 4.36 -15.94 -3.94
C LEU A 176 5.65 -16.08 -3.15
N ALA A 177 6.65 -15.32 -3.55
CA ALA A 177 7.88 -15.14 -2.82
C ALA A 177 8.36 -13.70 -3.02
N LYS A 178 8.37 -12.94 -1.96
CA LYS A 178 8.75 -11.51 -2.00
C LYS A 178 9.64 -11.22 -0.79
N THR A 179 10.71 -10.50 -1.00
CA THR A 179 11.66 -10.17 0.07
C THR A 179 11.39 -8.76 0.57
N ASP A 180 11.37 -8.60 1.89
CA ASP A 180 11.38 -7.31 2.54
C ASP A 180 12.48 -7.25 3.60
N SER A 181 12.89 -6.04 3.96
CA SER A 181 13.93 -5.77 4.95
C SER A 181 13.32 -5.21 6.23
N LEU A 182 13.59 -5.89 7.32
CA LEU A 182 13.25 -5.45 8.67
C LEU A 182 14.53 -5.03 9.38
N TYR A 183 14.47 -4.01 10.25
CA TYR A 183 15.65 -3.47 10.91
C TYR A 183 15.47 -3.47 12.41
N TRP A 184 16.48 -3.97 13.13
CA TRP A 184 16.56 -3.92 14.57
C TRP A 184 17.83 -3.22 15.00
N GLU A 185 17.77 -2.53 16.13
CA GLU A 185 18.98 -2.02 16.78
C GLU A 185 19.82 -3.22 17.27
N LEU A 186 21.11 -3.20 16.97
CA LEU A 186 22.02 -4.22 17.46
C LEU A 186 22.18 -4.11 18.97
N SER A 187 21.55 -5.02 19.71
CA SER A 187 21.63 -5.13 21.17
C SER A 187 22.34 -6.43 21.57
N PRO A 188 23.11 -6.42 22.66
CA PRO A 188 23.69 -7.63 23.24
C PRO A 188 22.65 -8.69 23.67
N SER A 189 21.41 -8.27 23.87
CA SER A 189 20.27 -9.12 24.25
C SER A 189 19.55 -9.74 23.03
N LEU A 190 19.85 -9.31 21.81
CA LEU A 190 19.22 -9.85 20.62
C LEU A 190 19.64 -11.29 20.38
N THR A 191 18.68 -12.19 20.25
CA THR A 191 18.88 -13.63 20.09
C THR A 191 18.34 -14.15 18.76
N ASP A 192 18.83 -15.31 18.30
CA ASP A 192 18.30 -16.01 17.14
C ASP A 192 16.79 -16.29 17.31
N ALA A 193 16.37 -16.72 18.51
CA ALA A 193 14.97 -17.01 18.81
C ALA A 193 14.06 -15.79 18.63
N GLN A 194 14.52 -14.62 19.08
CA GLN A 194 13.77 -13.37 18.89
C GLN A 194 13.69 -12.98 17.42
N VAL A 195 14.80 -13.06 16.69
CA VAL A 195 14.84 -12.76 15.25
C VAL A 195 13.96 -13.72 14.46
N ILE A 196 13.99 -15.02 14.77
CA ILE A 196 13.14 -16.03 14.12
C ILE A 196 11.66 -15.67 14.39
N LYS A 197 11.29 -15.40 15.63
CA LYS A 197 9.91 -15.07 16.00
C LYS A 197 9.41 -13.81 15.29
N GLU A 198 10.09 -12.69 15.50
CA GLU A 198 9.66 -11.38 14.99
C GLU A 198 9.87 -11.26 13.48
N GLY A 199 10.97 -11.80 12.95
CA GLY A 199 11.26 -11.83 11.52
C GLY A 199 10.28 -12.71 10.75
N THR A 200 9.85 -13.85 11.31
CA THR A 200 8.80 -14.69 10.71
C THR A 200 7.46 -13.94 10.68
N ALA A 201 7.05 -13.34 11.78
CA ALA A 201 5.82 -12.58 11.83
C ALA A 201 5.84 -11.38 10.85
N GLY A 202 6.95 -10.63 10.80
CA GLY A 202 7.11 -9.50 9.87
C GLY A 202 7.18 -9.89 8.39
N ALA A 203 7.57 -11.14 8.07
CA ALA A 203 7.75 -11.59 6.70
C ALA A 203 6.47 -11.53 5.83
N PHE A 204 5.28 -11.62 6.45
CA PHE A 204 4.01 -11.69 5.71
C PHE A 204 3.40 -10.34 5.39
N SER A 205 3.88 -9.24 6.02
CA SER A 205 3.41 -7.88 5.72
C SER A 205 3.60 -7.53 4.23
N VAL A 206 4.70 -7.97 3.62
CA VAL A 206 5.01 -7.71 2.20
C VAL A 206 4.10 -8.46 1.23
N LEU A 207 3.48 -9.57 1.65
CA LEU A 207 2.58 -10.37 0.81
C LEU A 207 1.11 -9.94 0.93
N GLN A 208 0.72 -9.25 1.99
CA GLN A 208 -0.67 -8.90 2.24
C GLN A 208 -1.31 -8.16 1.06
N ASN A 209 -0.59 -7.20 0.51
CA ASN A 209 -1.04 -6.38 -0.63
C ASN A 209 -1.17 -7.18 -1.93
N ASP A 210 -0.48 -8.31 -2.05
CA ASP A 210 -0.61 -9.20 -3.18
C ASP A 210 -1.80 -10.16 -3.03
N LEU A 211 -2.17 -10.47 -1.79
CA LEU A 211 -3.19 -11.47 -1.47
C LEU A 211 -4.61 -10.93 -1.47
N VAL A 212 -4.85 -9.75 -0.91
CA VAL A 212 -6.19 -9.19 -0.74
C VAL A 212 -6.22 -7.70 -1.04
N PRO A 213 -7.36 -7.13 -1.51
CA PRO A 213 -7.52 -5.67 -1.60
C PRO A 213 -7.26 -5.02 -0.24
N HIS A 214 -6.58 -3.89 -0.26
CA HIS A 214 -6.09 -3.25 0.96
C HIS A 214 -6.23 -1.73 0.89
N TRP A 215 -6.42 -1.13 2.06
CA TRP A 215 -6.46 0.31 2.21
C TRP A 215 -5.07 0.86 2.47
N GLU A 216 -4.68 1.90 1.72
CA GLU A 216 -3.45 2.65 1.96
C GLU A 216 -3.75 4.15 1.98
N PRO A 217 -3.02 4.93 2.82
CA PRO A 217 -3.13 6.37 2.80
C PRO A 217 -2.62 6.93 1.47
N ALA A 218 -3.47 7.67 0.79
CA ALA A 218 -3.15 8.40 -0.44
C ALA A 218 -3.16 9.89 -0.17
N THR A 219 -2.18 10.61 -0.71
CA THR A 219 -2.09 12.05 -0.55
C THR A 219 -2.29 12.73 -1.90
N ARG A 220 -3.13 13.76 -1.93
CA ARG A 220 -3.33 14.65 -3.09
C ARG A 220 -3.03 16.08 -2.71
N MET A 221 -2.57 16.84 -3.68
CA MET A 221 -2.40 18.28 -3.56
C MET A 221 -3.63 19.00 -4.07
N TYR A 222 -3.91 20.17 -3.50
CA TYR A 222 -4.91 21.10 -4.02
C TYR A 222 -4.48 22.53 -3.79
N TYR A 223 -5.06 23.46 -4.54
CA TYR A 223 -4.80 24.88 -4.42
C TYR A 223 -5.87 25.54 -3.56
N ASP A 224 -5.48 26.37 -2.58
CA ASP A 224 -6.39 27.09 -1.70
C ASP A 224 -6.24 28.61 -1.78
N GLY A 225 -5.35 29.12 -2.62
CA GLY A 225 -4.99 30.53 -2.68
C GLY A 225 -5.15 31.19 -4.06
N GLY A 226 -5.12 32.53 -4.06
CA GLY A 226 -5.10 33.36 -5.26
C GLY A 226 -6.43 34.04 -5.61
N SER A 227 -7.57 33.59 -5.06
CA SER A 227 -8.86 34.27 -5.20
C SER A 227 -9.77 34.01 -3.99
N VAL A 228 -10.88 34.70 -3.90
CA VAL A 228 -11.88 34.46 -2.84
C VAL A 228 -12.51 33.10 -3.01
N GLU A 229 -12.89 32.72 -4.23
CA GLU A 229 -13.49 31.42 -4.54
C GLU A 229 -12.60 30.27 -4.14
N MET A 230 -11.27 30.39 -4.31
CA MET A 230 -10.32 29.33 -3.90
C MET A 230 -10.28 29.17 -2.37
N ARG A 231 -10.32 30.27 -1.63
CA ARG A 231 -10.31 30.24 -0.15
C ARG A 231 -11.63 29.69 0.41
N ASP A 232 -12.75 30.12 -0.17
CA ASP A 232 -14.08 29.66 0.24
C ASP A 232 -14.27 28.18 -0.07
N ALA A 233 -13.81 27.73 -1.24
CA ALA A 233 -13.78 26.30 -1.59
C ALA A 233 -12.92 25.47 -0.63
N ALA A 234 -11.80 26.00 -0.15
CA ALA A 234 -10.99 25.33 0.87
C ALA A 234 -11.72 25.24 2.24
N VAL A 235 -12.68 26.12 2.54
CA VAL A 235 -13.57 25.96 3.69
C VAL A 235 -14.53 24.81 3.45
N CYS A 236 -15.20 24.77 2.29
CA CYS A 236 -16.09 23.66 1.91
C CYS A 236 -15.39 22.29 2.02
N LEU A 237 -14.12 22.19 1.57
CA LEU A 237 -13.33 20.94 1.71
C LEU A 237 -13.17 20.51 3.17
N ARG A 238 -12.88 21.44 4.08
CA ARG A 238 -12.75 21.12 5.51
C ARG A 238 -14.07 20.66 6.13
N GLU A 239 -15.19 21.08 5.55
CA GLU A 239 -16.55 20.68 5.93
C GLU A 239 -17.03 19.43 5.18
N ASN A 240 -16.15 18.82 4.35
CA ASN A 240 -16.45 17.68 3.47
C ASN A 240 -17.56 17.97 2.43
N ASP A 241 -17.77 19.25 2.11
CA ASP A 241 -18.69 19.70 1.06
C ASP A 241 -17.96 19.78 -0.30
N TRP A 242 -17.80 18.63 -0.94
CA TRP A 242 -17.13 18.52 -2.25
C TRP A 242 -17.91 19.22 -3.36
N GLN A 243 -19.25 19.20 -3.28
CA GLN A 243 -20.10 19.84 -4.29
C GLN A 243 -19.98 21.36 -4.19
N GLY A 244 -20.09 21.94 -3.00
CA GLY A 244 -19.93 23.38 -2.79
C GLY A 244 -18.54 23.88 -3.20
N ALA A 245 -17.49 23.10 -2.89
CA ALA A 245 -16.14 23.42 -3.35
C ALA A 245 -16.04 23.41 -4.88
N ARG A 246 -16.59 22.39 -5.55
CA ARG A 246 -16.60 22.27 -7.00
C ARG A 246 -17.35 23.40 -7.69
N ASP A 247 -18.49 23.83 -7.15
CA ASP A 247 -19.27 24.93 -7.68
C ASP A 247 -18.48 26.24 -7.65
N LEU A 248 -17.76 26.52 -6.56
CA LEU A 248 -16.89 27.69 -6.42
C LEU A 248 -15.71 27.63 -7.42
N TRP A 249 -15.07 26.48 -7.58
CA TRP A 249 -14.00 26.32 -8.56
C TRP A 249 -14.51 26.42 -10.00
N THR A 250 -15.70 25.91 -10.30
CA THR A 250 -16.32 26.02 -11.62
C THR A 250 -16.63 27.48 -11.94
N LYS A 251 -17.19 28.22 -11.00
CA LYS A 251 -17.42 29.67 -11.13
C LYS A 251 -16.12 30.41 -11.43
N LEU A 252 -15.02 30.10 -10.73
CA LEU A 252 -13.71 30.69 -11.00
C LEU A 252 -13.18 30.31 -12.38
N TYR A 253 -13.29 29.02 -12.76
CA TYR A 253 -12.84 28.53 -14.06
C TYR A 253 -13.54 29.24 -15.21
N ASP A 254 -14.86 29.41 -15.13
CA ASP A 254 -15.66 30.06 -16.17
C ASP A 254 -15.42 31.58 -16.25
N ALA A 255 -15.17 32.22 -15.12
CA ALA A 255 -14.84 33.64 -15.07
C ALA A 255 -13.48 34.01 -15.69
N ARG A 256 -12.62 33.01 -15.95
CA ARG A 256 -11.27 33.21 -16.47
C ARG A 256 -11.11 32.69 -17.91
N LYS A 257 -10.54 33.49 -18.80
CA LYS A 257 -10.25 33.04 -20.18
C LYS A 257 -9.07 32.06 -20.24
N LYS A 258 -7.99 32.34 -19.49
CA LYS A 258 -6.74 31.56 -19.43
C LYS A 258 -5.94 31.91 -18.17
N GLY A 259 -4.85 31.19 -17.95
CA GLY A 259 -3.83 31.50 -16.94
C GLY A 259 -3.90 30.64 -15.67
N SER A 260 -2.99 30.90 -14.75
CA SER A 260 -2.75 30.09 -13.57
C SER A 260 -4.00 29.86 -12.70
N GLN A 261 -4.86 30.86 -12.50
CA GLN A 261 -6.08 30.70 -11.71
C GLN A 261 -7.08 29.75 -12.38
N LYS A 262 -7.21 29.81 -13.71
CA LYS A 262 -8.07 28.87 -14.45
C LYS A 262 -7.53 27.44 -14.35
N MET A 263 -6.24 27.26 -14.49
CA MET A 263 -5.57 25.98 -14.33
C MET A 263 -5.77 25.40 -12.93
N LYS A 264 -5.56 26.20 -11.87
CA LYS A 264 -5.73 25.79 -10.47
C LYS A 264 -7.17 25.35 -10.17
N ALA A 265 -8.16 26.09 -10.67
CA ALA A 265 -9.56 25.73 -10.54
C ALA A 265 -9.85 24.39 -11.23
N ALA A 266 -9.40 24.20 -12.48
CA ALA A 266 -9.57 22.94 -13.20
C ALA A 266 -8.89 21.76 -12.51
N PHE A 267 -7.69 21.96 -11.94
CA PHE A 267 -6.99 20.96 -11.15
C PHE A 267 -7.80 20.50 -9.93
N ASN A 268 -8.33 21.45 -9.16
CA ASN A 268 -9.13 21.14 -7.98
C ASN A 268 -10.48 20.49 -8.33
N ILE A 269 -11.09 20.87 -9.46
CA ILE A 269 -12.30 20.21 -9.97
C ILE A 269 -12.01 18.75 -10.31
N ALA A 270 -10.85 18.47 -10.94
CA ALA A 270 -10.43 17.09 -11.19
C ALA A 270 -10.33 16.28 -9.89
N LEU A 271 -9.78 16.88 -8.81
CA LEU A 271 -9.72 16.23 -7.49
C LEU A 271 -11.12 15.93 -6.95
N SER A 272 -12.06 16.86 -7.05
CA SER A 272 -13.42 16.62 -6.55
C SER A 272 -14.11 15.44 -7.26
N TRP A 273 -13.90 15.30 -8.58
CA TRP A 273 -14.43 14.18 -9.32
C TRP A 273 -13.72 12.84 -8.99
N GLU A 274 -12.40 12.89 -8.71
CA GLU A 274 -11.68 11.71 -8.20
C GLU A 274 -12.26 11.23 -6.86
N MET A 275 -12.56 12.17 -5.95
CA MET A 275 -13.11 11.85 -4.63
C MET A 275 -14.53 11.29 -4.70
N GLU A 276 -15.31 11.65 -5.71
CA GLU A 276 -16.63 11.08 -5.99
C GLU A 276 -16.57 9.77 -6.79
N GLY A 277 -15.37 9.37 -7.25
CA GLY A 277 -15.15 8.13 -8.00
C GLY A 277 -15.37 8.25 -9.52
N ASP A 278 -15.75 9.43 -10.05
CA ASP A 278 -15.85 9.66 -11.49
C ASP A 278 -14.48 9.98 -12.10
N LEU A 279 -13.70 8.92 -12.33
CA LEU A 279 -12.35 9.02 -12.90
C LEU A 279 -12.34 9.57 -14.33
N LYS A 280 -13.44 9.40 -15.05
CA LYS A 280 -13.56 9.95 -16.42
C LYS A 280 -13.63 11.47 -16.36
N GLN A 281 -14.52 12.02 -15.52
CA GLN A 281 -14.60 13.47 -15.32
C GLN A 281 -13.30 14.03 -14.73
N ALA A 282 -12.71 13.33 -13.76
CA ALA A 282 -11.43 13.75 -13.18
C ALA A 282 -10.35 13.90 -14.27
N LYS A 283 -10.25 12.94 -15.21
CA LYS A 283 -9.30 12.99 -16.33
C LYS A 283 -9.60 14.14 -17.30
N GLU A 284 -10.86 14.33 -17.67
CA GLU A 284 -11.27 15.43 -18.56
C GLU A 284 -10.90 16.79 -17.97
N TRP A 285 -11.03 16.96 -16.64
CA TRP A 285 -10.68 18.19 -15.97
C TRP A 285 -9.17 18.41 -15.80
N ILE A 286 -8.39 17.33 -15.64
CA ILE A 286 -6.92 17.45 -15.64
C ILE A 286 -6.38 17.84 -17.03
N ASP A 287 -6.99 17.33 -18.10
CA ASP A 287 -6.66 17.72 -19.47
C ASP A 287 -6.97 19.23 -19.70
N LYS A 288 -8.11 19.72 -19.20
CA LYS A 288 -8.44 21.16 -19.21
C LYS A 288 -7.43 21.99 -18.40
N ALA A 289 -6.98 21.48 -17.25
CA ALA A 289 -5.94 22.13 -16.46
C ALA A 289 -4.62 22.23 -17.22
N GLN A 290 -4.20 21.17 -17.90
CA GLN A 290 -3.00 21.15 -18.75
C GLN A 290 -3.09 22.16 -19.91
N ALA A 291 -4.26 22.26 -20.54
CA ALA A 291 -4.50 23.23 -21.62
C ALA A 291 -4.42 24.69 -21.15
N CYS A 292 -4.64 24.98 -19.87
CA CYS A 292 -4.56 26.30 -19.27
C CYS A 292 -3.23 26.58 -18.54
N ALA A 293 -2.34 25.59 -18.48
CA ALA A 293 -1.13 25.63 -17.66
C ALA A 293 -0.15 26.71 -18.17
N PRO A 294 0.52 27.43 -17.26
CA PRO A 294 1.65 28.26 -17.61
C PRO A 294 2.82 27.38 -18.10
N SER A 295 3.78 28.01 -18.75
CA SER A 295 4.91 27.30 -19.37
C SER A 295 6.00 26.86 -18.39
N ASP A 296 5.84 27.09 -17.08
CA ASP A 296 6.84 26.69 -16.09
C ASP A 296 6.89 25.16 -15.90
N ALA A 297 8.09 24.63 -15.62
CA ALA A 297 8.34 23.20 -15.52
C ALA A 297 7.62 22.58 -14.30
N GLY A 298 7.67 23.24 -13.15
CA GLY A 298 7.11 22.69 -11.91
C GLY A 298 5.60 22.47 -11.98
N THR A 299 4.85 23.41 -12.58
CA THR A 299 3.40 23.24 -12.80
C THR A 299 3.12 22.08 -13.76
N ARG A 300 3.90 21.96 -14.85
CA ARG A 300 3.72 20.85 -15.80
C ARG A 300 4.00 19.49 -15.17
N ASP A 301 5.07 19.39 -14.39
CA ASP A 301 5.45 18.14 -13.71
C ASP A 301 4.36 17.70 -12.72
N MET A 302 3.78 18.63 -11.98
CA MET A 302 2.69 18.35 -11.04
C MET A 302 1.42 17.88 -11.76
N LEU A 303 1.04 18.53 -12.86
CA LEU A 303 -0.11 18.14 -13.67
C LEU A 303 0.10 16.75 -14.30
N GLN A 304 1.29 16.46 -14.82
CA GLN A 304 1.63 15.15 -15.36
C GLN A 304 1.67 14.07 -14.27
N TYR A 305 2.16 14.40 -13.08
CA TYR A 305 2.15 13.48 -11.94
C TYR A 305 0.72 13.10 -11.58
N TYR A 306 -0.17 14.07 -11.47
CA TYR A 306 -1.57 13.80 -11.13
C TYR A 306 -2.31 13.05 -12.26
N ALA A 307 -2.05 13.39 -13.51
CA ALA A 307 -2.60 12.66 -14.66
C ALA A 307 -2.21 11.17 -14.62
N ARG A 308 -0.95 10.85 -14.29
CA ARG A 308 -0.47 9.46 -14.13
C ARG A 308 -1.20 8.72 -12.99
N ILE A 309 -1.44 9.40 -11.87
CA ILE A 309 -2.21 8.81 -10.76
C ILE A 309 -3.62 8.43 -11.22
N LEU A 310 -4.32 9.33 -11.92
CA LEU A 310 -5.66 9.06 -12.44
C LEU A 310 -5.68 7.94 -13.49
N GLU A 311 -4.66 7.88 -14.33
CA GLU A 311 -4.50 6.82 -15.33
C GLU A 311 -4.29 5.45 -14.66
N GLU A 312 -3.39 5.37 -13.68
CA GLU A 312 -3.15 4.15 -12.90
C GLU A 312 -4.40 3.69 -12.14
N LYS A 313 -5.10 4.63 -11.49
CA LYS A 313 -6.36 4.34 -10.80
C LYS A 313 -7.42 3.82 -11.77
N THR A 314 -7.57 4.45 -12.94
CA THR A 314 -8.49 4.01 -14.00
C THR A 314 -8.15 2.61 -14.50
N LYS A 315 -6.85 2.31 -14.69
CA LYS A 315 -6.39 0.98 -15.12
C LYS A 315 -6.68 -0.10 -14.08
N ASN A 316 -6.56 0.24 -12.79
CA ASN A 316 -6.75 -0.68 -11.69
C ASN A 316 -8.23 -0.89 -11.31
N GLN A 317 -9.11 0.05 -11.64
CA GLN A 317 -10.52 0.03 -11.27
C GLN A 317 -11.26 -1.25 -11.67
N PRO A 318 -11.16 -1.77 -12.93
CA PRO A 318 -11.89 -2.98 -13.31
C PRO A 318 -11.47 -4.21 -12.51
N LYS A 319 -10.19 -4.29 -12.11
CA LYS A 319 -9.68 -5.37 -11.26
C LYS A 319 -10.23 -5.26 -9.85
N LEU A 320 -10.23 -4.05 -9.31
CA LEU A 320 -10.79 -3.78 -7.99
C LEU A 320 -12.29 -4.10 -7.95
N ASP A 321 -13.05 -3.65 -8.94
CA ASP A 321 -14.49 -3.93 -9.05
C ASP A 321 -14.75 -5.45 -9.07
N LEU A 322 -13.95 -6.20 -9.84
CA LEU A 322 -14.06 -7.66 -9.87
C LEU A 322 -13.77 -8.29 -8.50
N GLN A 323 -12.76 -7.79 -7.78
CA GLN A 323 -12.40 -8.30 -6.46
C GLN A 323 -13.45 -7.95 -5.39
N MET A 324 -14.15 -6.82 -5.55
CA MET A 324 -15.15 -6.34 -4.58
C MET A 324 -16.55 -6.90 -4.79
N ARG A 325 -16.88 -7.49 -5.94
CA ARG A 325 -18.19 -8.11 -6.23
C ARG A 325 -18.66 -9.10 -5.19
N ARG A 326 -17.73 -9.82 -4.55
CA ARG A 326 -18.06 -10.77 -3.48
C ARG A 326 -18.74 -10.13 -2.26
N PHE A 327 -18.65 -8.81 -2.12
CA PHE A 327 -19.30 -8.07 -1.04
C PHE A 327 -20.68 -7.54 -1.45
N GLU A 328 -20.90 -7.28 -2.74
CA GLU A 328 -22.18 -6.79 -3.26
C GLU A 328 -23.30 -7.81 -3.07
N ASN A 329 -22.98 -9.09 -3.21
CA ASN A 329 -23.94 -10.19 -3.03
C ASN A 329 -24.23 -10.53 -1.55
N LYS A 330 -23.65 -9.80 -0.58
CA LYS A 330 -23.81 -10.02 0.86
C LYS A 330 -24.72 -8.99 1.55
N ILE A 331 -25.19 -7.99 0.82
CA ILE A 331 -26.15 -7.01 1.34
C ILE A 331 -27.54 -7.62 1.09
N PRO A 332 -28.28 -8.02 2.17
CA PRO A 332 -29.63 -8.58 2.05
C PRO A 332 -30.63 -7.51 1.57
#